data_39f3beff903768f43f11bf16a21ff55a
#
_entry.id   39f3beff903768f43f11bf16a21ff55a
#
_cell.length_a   1.000
_cell.length_b   1.000
_cell.length_c   1.000
_cell.angle_alpha   90.00
_cell.angle_beta   90.00
_cell.angle_gamma   90.00
#
_symmetry.space_group_name_H-M   'P 1'
#
loop_
_entity.id
_entity.type
_entity.pdbx_description
1 polymer ?
#
loop_
_entity_poly.entity_id
_entity_poly.type
_entity_poly.pdbx_seq_one_letter_code
_entity_poly.pdbx_strand_id
1 'polypeptide(L)'
;ASNDSSNMIVEARMAMYLQRLRYGSSAVSHSDALRWATRGSAAVLGRQDIGEIAVGKQADLALFRRDDISFAGSHDPLAALLLCNAQRADCVMIGGHWRVLDGAIPDLDLPRLIARQREQAAALVARLN
;
A
#
# COMPACT_ATOMS: atom_id res chain seq x y z
N ALA A 1 -7.01 7.35 -8.20
CA ALA A 1 -5.57 7.10 -8.25
C ALA A 1 -4.96 7.84 -9.43
N SER A 2 -3.74 8.34 -9.28
CA SER A 2 -3.03 9.07 -10.35
C SER A 2 -2.18 8.15 -11.24
N ASN A 3 -2.09 6.86 -10.91
CA ASN A 3 -1.43 5.84 -11.70
C ASN A 3 -2.23 4.52 -11.73
N ASP A 4 -1.81 3.60 -12.58
CA ASP A 4 -2.54 2.35 -12.83
C ASP A 4 -2.44 1.35 -11.68
N SER A 5 -1.39 1.43 -10.85
CA SER A 5 -1.13 0.42 -9.81
C SER A 5 -1.91 0.67 -8.52
N SER A 6 -2.20 1.92 -8.17
CA SER A 6 -2.85 2.34 -6.91
C SER A 6 -2.26 1.67 -5.66
N ASN A 7 -0.92 1.42 -5.66
CA ASN A 7 -0.23 0.69 -4.61
C ASN A 7 0.72 1.60 -3.85
N MET A 8 0.39 1.93 -2.59
CA MET A 8 1.18 2.84 -1.75
C MET A 8 2.60 2.33 -1.46
N ILE A 9 2.82 1.02 -1.39
CA ILE A 9 4.17 0.46 -1.20
C ILE A 9 5.04 0.72 -2.43
N VAL A 10 4.46 0.60 -3.62
CA VAL A 10 5.15 0.91 -4.88
C VAL A 10 5.50 2.40 -4.95
N GLU A 11 4.59 3.28 -4.54
CA GLU A 11 4.82 4.73 -4.50
C GLU A 11 5.94 5.09 -3.52
N ALA A 12 5.92 4.54 -2.32
CA ALA A 12 6.96 4.76 -1.32
C ALA A 12 8.33 4.27 -1.81
N ARG A 13 8.38 3.11 -2.47
CA ARG A 13 9.58 2.55 -3.09
C ARG A 13 10.11 3.46 -4.20
N MET A 14 9.24 3.91 -5.09
CA MET A 14 9.60 4.82 -6.19
C MET A 14 10.15 6.14 -5.65
N ALA A 15 9.49 6.73 -4.65
CA ALA A 15 9.97 7.95 -4.01
C ALA A 15 11.38 7.77 -3.44
N MET A 16 11.66 6.64 -2.76
CA MET A 16 12.99 6.31 -2.25
C MET A 16 14.02 6.21 -3.39
N TYR A 17 13.69 5.49 -4.47
CA TYR A 17 14.63 5.30 -5.59
C TYR A 17 14.96 6.61 -6.29
N LEU A 18 13.99 7.48 -6.51
CA LEU A 18 14.20 8.79 -7.12
C LEU A 18 15.12 9.68 -6.27
N GLN A 19 14.95 9.66 -4.95
CA GLN A 19 15.83 10.40 -4.04
C GLN A 19 17.25 9.81 -4.04
N ARG A 20 17.39 8.48 -4.00
CA ARG A 20 18.70 7.82 -4.07
C ARG A 20 19.43 8.04 -5.40
N LEU A 21 18.69 8.08 -6.50
CA LEU A 21 19.25 8.38 -7.81
C LEU A 21 19.84 9.80 -7.87
N ARG A 22 19.13 10.75 -7.23
CA ARG A 22 19.53 12.16 -7.25
C ARG A 22 20.63 12.51 -6.24
N TYR A 23 20.59 11.92 -5.05
CA TYR A 23 21.40 12.35 -3.90
C TYR A 23 22.35 11.27 -3.38
N GLY A 24 22.35 10.08 -3.98
CA GLY A 24 23.20 8.95 -3.60
C GLY A 24 22.44 7.86 -2.83
N SER A 25 22.99 6.64 -2.83
CA SER A 25 22.33 5.44 -2.31
C SER A 25 22.00 5.48 -0.82
N SER A 26 22.73 6.27 -0.05
CA SER A 26 22.54 6.44 1.41
C SER A 26 21.65 7.61 1.80
N ALA A 27 21.17 8.42 0.84
CA ALA A 27 20.43 9.65 1.11
C ALA A 27 19.08 9.40 1.80
N VAL A 28 18.44 8.26 1.53
CA VAL A 28 17.13 7.90 2.09
C VAL A 28 17.10 6.42 2.44
N SER A 29 16.72 6.11 3.66
CA SER A 29 16.51 4.73 4.11
C SER A 29 15.11 4.22 3.72
N HIS A 30 14.94 2.89 3.75
CA HIS A 30 13.61 2.27 3.61
C HIS A 30 12.64 2.72 4.72
N SER A 31 13.16 2.94 5.94
CA SER A 31 12.37 3.46 7.07
C SER A 31 11.87 4.88 6.83
N ASP A 32 12.66 5.74 6.18
CA ASP A 32 12.23 7.09 5.82
C ASP A 32 11.12 7.06 4.79
N ALA A 33 11.24 6.20 3.77
CA ALA A 33 10.20 6.04 2.75
C ALA A 33 8.87 5.55 3.34
N LEU A 34 8.91 4.57 4.27
CA LEU A 34 7.72 4.12 4.98
C LEU A 34 7.15 5.21 5.90
N ARG A 35 8.00 6.03 6.53
CA ARG A 35 7.55 7.17 7.33
C ARG A 35 6.85 8.22 6.47
N TRP A 36 7.31 8.47 5.24
CA TRP A 36 6.61 9.35 4.30
C TRP A 36 5.23 8.82 3.93
N ALA A 37 5.12 7.51 3.67
CA ALA A 37 3.85 6.87 3.33
C ALA A 37 2.85 6.78 4.51
N THR A 38 3.28 7.04 5.74
CA THR A 38 2.45 6.97 6.95
C THR A 38 2.32 8.34 7.62
N ARG A 39 3.24 8.71 8.51
CA ARG A 39 3.21 10.01 9.22
C ARG A 39 3.27 11.20 8.27
N GLY A 40 4.08 11.11 7.21
CA GLY A 40 4.17 12.16 6.20
C GLY A 40 2.85 12.39 5.48
N SER A 41 2.18 11.32 5.07
CA SER A 41 0.85 11.40 4.44
C SER A 41 -0.21 11.96 5.40
N ALA A 42 -0.18 11.56 6.67
CA ALA A 42 -1.07 12.12 7.69
C ALA A 42 -0.86 13.63 7.87
N ALA A 43 0.41 14.08 7.89
CA ALA A 43 0.76 15.49 8.00
C ALA A 43 0.25 16.31 6.79
N VAL A 44 0.38 15.78 5.57
CA VAL A 44 -0.16 16.42 4.35
C VAL A 44 -1.69 16.58 4.43
N LEU A 45 -2.39 15.62 5.04
CA LEU A 45 -3.83 15.68 5.27
C LEU A 45 -4.22 16.59 6.45
N GLY A 46 -3.25 17.16 7.18
CA GLY A 46 -3.50 17.95 8.39
C GLY A 46 -4.02 17.12 9.57
N ARG A 47 -3.86 15.79 9.54
CA ARG A 47 -4.38 14.88 10.58
C ARG A 47 -3.29 14.46 11.55
N GLN A 48 -3.64 14.49 12.83
CA GLN A 48 -2.76 14.09 13.94
C GLN A 48 -3.21 12.78 14.61
N ASP A 49 -4.38 12.27 14.25
CA ASP A 49 -5.01 11.09 14.84
C ASP A 49 -4.69 9.78 14.08
N ILE A 50 -3.96 9.85 12.96
CA ILE A 50 -3.54 8.72 12.12
C ILE A 50 -2.05 8.75 11.81
N GLY A 51 -1.55 7.76 11.06
CA GLY A 51 -0.19 7.70 10.52
C GLY A 51 0.83 7.02 11.44
N GLU A 52 0.45 6.61 12.63
CA GLU A 52 1.28 5.83 13.56
C GLU A 52 0.44 5.00 14.52
N ILE A 53 1.03 3.95 15.06
CA ILE A 53 0.43 3.11 16.11
C ILE A 53 0.81 3.72 17.46
N ALA A 54 -0.15 4.41 18.10
CA ALA A 54 0.03 5.02 19.41
C ALA A 54 -1.31 5.12 20.14
N VAL A 55 -1.25 5.19 21.48
CA VAL A 55 -2.45 5.35 22.31
C VAL A 55 -3.16 6.67 21.94
N GLY A 56 -4.48 6.61 21.78
CA GLY A 56 -5.32 7.75 21.39
C GLY A 56 -5.38 8.02 19.89
N LYS A 57 -4.65 7.27 19.06
CA LYS A 57 -4.76 7.30 17.58
C LYS A 57 -5.85 6.39 17.09
N GLN A 58 -6.31 6.63 15.86
CA GLN A 58 -7.21 5.71 15.19
C GLN A 58 -6.50 4.39 14.85
N ALA A 59 -7.21 3.29 14.96
CA ALA A 59 -6.71 1.99 14.58
C ALA A 59 -6.84 1.79 13.04
N ASP A 60 -5.94 2.46 12.31
CA ASP A 60 -5.74 2.30 10.87
C ASP A 60 -4.49 1.46 10.67
N LEU A 61 -4.65 0.19 10.34
CA LEU A 61 -3.57 -0.80 10.31
C LEU A 61 -3.58 -1.56 8.99
N ALA A 62 -2.38 -1.84 8.46
CA ALA A 62 -2.19 -2.77 7.36
C ALA A 62 -1.18 -3.85 7.80
N LEU A 63 -1.59 -5.11 7.74
CA LEU A 63 -0.79 -6.27 8.13
C LEU A 63 -0.35 -7.02 6.87
N PHE A 64 0.92 -7.38 6.84
CA PHE A 64 1.53 -8.11 5.72
C PHE A 64 2.15 -9.41 6.23
N ARG A 65 1.84 -10.52 5.58
CA ARG A 65 2.46 -11.81 5.83
C ARG A 65 3.92 -11.82 5.39
N ARG A 66 4.75 -12.59 6.09
CA ARG A 66 6.19 -12.73 5.79
C ARG A 66 6.61 -14.16 5.46
N ASP A 67 5.66 -15.05 5.33
CA ASP A 67 5.85 -16.48 5.03
C ASP A 67 5.89 -16.79 3.52
N ASP A 68 5.86 -15.76 2.68
CA ASP A 68 6.05 -15.89 1.24
C ASP A 68 7.53 -16.04 0.87
N ILE A 69 7.82 -16.76 -0.22
CA ILE A 69 9.17 -16.98 -0.75
C ILE A 69 9.92 -15.67 -1.04
N SER A 70 9.22 -14.62 -1.39
CA SER A 70 9.80 -13.29 -1.64
C SER A 70 10.44 -12.67 -0.40
N PHE A 71 10.04 -13.10 0.80
CA PHE A 71 10.58 -12.63 2.07
C PHE A 71 11.60 -13.59 2.71
N ALA A 72 11.71 -14.82 2.23
CA ALA A 72 12.41 -15.91 2.90
C ALA A 72 13.89 -15.63 3.22
N GLY A 73 14.58 -14.81 2.42
CA GLY A 73 15.98 -14.41 2.65
C GLY A 73 16.18 -13.09 3.36
N SER A 74 15.11 -12.40 3.77
CA SER A 74 15.21 -11.06 4.35
C SER A 74 15.35 -11.10 5.87
N HIS A 75 16.35 -10.39 6.39
CA HIS A 75 16.58 -10.20 7.84
C HIS A 75 15.95 -8.90 8.37
N ASP A 76 15.68 -7.92 7.50
CA ASP A 76 15.04 -6.64 7.86
C ASP A 76 13.60 -6.62 7.36
N PRO A 77 12.60 -6.67 8.26
CA PRO A 77 11.20 -6.72 7.88
C PRO A 77 10.70 -5.44 7.21
N LEU A 78 11.24 -4.27 7.56
CA LEU A 78 10.84 -3.01 6.95
C LEU A 78 11.42 -2.85 5.54
N ALA A 79 12.68 -3.24 5.36
CA ALA A 79 13.29 -3.32 4.04
C ALA A 79 12.56 -4.33 3.15
N ALA A 80 12.23 -5.51 3.69
CA ALA A 80 11.49 -6.54 2.97
C ALA A 80 10.10 -6.05 2.52
N LEU A 81 9.34 -5.40 3.38
CA LEU A 81 8.04 -4.83 3.05
C LEU A 81 8.13 -3.90 1.84
N LEU A 82 9.14 -3.03 1.82
CA LEU A 82 9.31 -2.06 0.75
C LEU A 82 9.93 -2.65 -0.52
N LEU A 83 10.90 -3.57 -0.40
CA LEU A 83 11.75 -4.01 -1.50
C LEU A 83 11.40 -5.39 -2.07
N CYS A 84 10.83 -6.29 -1.25
CA CYS A 84 10.53 -7.67 -1.62
C CYS A 84 9.11 -7.89 -2.18
N ASN A 85 8.56 -6.87 -2.84
CA ASN A 85 7.32 -6.97 -3.62
C ASN A 85 6.05 -7.28 -2.82
N ALA A 86 5.91 -6.74 -1.60
CA ALA A 86 4.64 -6.76 -0.88
C ALA A 86 3.57 -5.99 -1.67
N GLN A 87 2.69 -6.70 -2.35
CA GLN A 87 1.69 -6.06 -3.23
C GLN A 87 0.35 -5.84 -2.53
N ARG A 88 -0.01 -6.71 -1.60
CA ARG A 88 -1.30 -6.67 -0.92
C ARG A 88 -1.11 -6.88 0.57
N ALA A 89 -1.86 -6.15 1.37
CA ALA A 89 -2.00 -6.44 2.79
C ALA A 89 -2.91 -7.67 2.98
N ASP A 90 -2.57 -8.53 3.92
CA ASP A 90 -3.38 -9.68 4.30
C ASP A 90 -4.59 -9.26 5.12
N CYS A 91 -4.39 -8.28 6.02
CA CYS A 91 -5.48 -7.69 6.77
C CYS A 91 -5.36 -6.17 6.77
N VAL A 92 -6.50 -5.49 6.70
CA VAL A 92 -6.59 -4.03 6.79
C VAL A 92 -7.69 -3.65 7.77
N MET A 93 -7.34 -2.80 8.73
CA MET A 93 -8.27 -2.17 9.67
C MET A 93 -8.32 -0.68 9.40
N ILE A 94 -9.52 -0.10 9.42
CA ILE A 94 -9.74 1.34 9.27
C ILE A 94 -10.71 1.78 10.37
N GLY A 95 -10.28 2.73 11.19
CA GLY A 95 -11.08 3.22 12.31
C GLY A 95 -11.52 2.10 13.28
N GLY A 96 -10.67 1.08 13.49
CA GLY A 96 -10.96 -0.07 14.34
C GLY A 96 -11.85 -1.16 13.70
N HIS A 97 -12.24 -1.00 12.44
CA HIS A 97 -13.07 -1.98 11.73
C HIS A 97 -12.26 -2.71 10.66
N TRP A 98 -12.34 -4.04 10.64
CA TRP A 98 -11.72 -4.85 9.58
C TRP A 98 -12.36 -4.56 8.22
N ARG A 99 -11.55 -4.21 7.25
CA ARG A 99 -11.94 -3.96 5.85
C ARG A 99 -11.39 -5.02 4.91
N VAL A 100 -10.29 -5.64 5.28
CA VAL A 100 -9.72 -6.80 4.60
C VAL A 100 -9.37 -7.83 5.66
N LEU A 101 -9.70 -9.08 5.42
CA LEU A 101 -9.33 -10.25 6.23
C LEU A 101 -8.83 -11.34 5.29
N ASP A 102 -7.67 -11.90 5.58
CA ASP A 102 -7.03 -12.96 4.78
C ASP A 102 -6.99 -12.63 3.27
N GLY A 103 -6.69 -11.37 2.95
CA GLY A 103 -6.60 -10.88 1.57
C GLY A 103 -7.95 -10.67 0.87
N ALA A 104 -9.08 -10.89 1.54
CA ALA A 104 -10.42 -10.71 1.01
C ALA A 104 -11.15 -9.52 1.67
N ILE A 105 -11.96 -8.82 0.90
CA ILE A 105 -12.89 -7.81 1.42
C ILE A 105 -14.16 -8.54 1.82
N PRO A 106 -14.58 -8.50 3.12
CA PRO A 106 -15.82 -9.12 3.57
C PRO A 106 -17.02 -8.63 2.74
N ASP A 107 -17.93 -9.53 2.46
CA ASP A 107 -19.19 -9.27 1.74
C ASP A 107 -19.05 -8.75 0.30
N LEU A 108 -17.84 -8.78 -0.30
CA LEU A 108 -17.60 -8.39 -1.66
C LEU A 108 -17.61 -9.61 -2.60
N ASP A 109 -18.55 -9.63 -3.55
CA ASP A 109 -18.49 -10.54 -4.71
C ASP A 109 -17.48 -10.01 -5.74
N LEU A 110 -16.20 -10.33 -5.52
CA LEU A 110 -15.10 -9.90 -6.37
C LEU A 110 -15.22 -10.41 -7.82
N PRO A 111 -15.62 -11.68 -8.10
CA PRO A 111 -15.85 -12.16 -9.46
C PRO A 111 -16.88 -11.31 -10.23
N ARG A 112 -17.99 -10.99 -9.60
CA ARG A 112 -19.03 -10.14 -10.19
C ARG A 112 -18.54 -8.72 -10.46
N LEU A 113 -17.77 -8.15 -9.53
CA LEU A 113 -17.16 -6.83 -9.71
C LEU A 113 -16.19 -6.81 -10.89
N ILE A 114 -15.34 -7.84 -11.03
CA ILE A 114 -14.41 -7.97 -12.14
C ILE A 114 -15.16 -8.09 -13.48
N ALA A 115 -16.21 -8.91 -13.54
CA ALA A 115 -17.01 -9.07 -14.76
C ALA A 115 -17.62 -7.73 -15.19
N ARG A 116 -18.25 -7.01 -14.24
CA ARG A 116 -18.81 -5.69 -14.50
C ARG A 116 -17.77 -4.66 -14.95
N GLN A 117 -16.59 -4.67 -14.37
CA GLN A 117 -15.51 -3.77 -14.77
C GLN A 117 -15.07 -4.03 -16.22
N ARG A 118 -14.95 -5.32 -16.62
CA ARG A 118 -14.61 -5.69 -17.99
C ARG A 118 -15.67 -5.21 -19.00
N GLU A 119 -16.94 -5.41 -18.68
CA GLU A 119 -18.05 -4.92 -19.52
C GLU A 119 -18.00 -3.41 -19.72
N GLN A 120 -17.81 -2.64 -18.62
CA GLN A 120 -17.74 -1.18 -18.69
C GLN A 120 -16.52 -0.70 -19.49
N ALA A 121 -15.37 -1.35 -19.31
CA ALA A 121 -14.15 -1.02 -20.05
C ALA A 121 -14.34 -1.30 -21.56
N ALA A 122 -14.94 -2.43 -21.94
CA ALA A 122 -15.24 -2.76 -23.33
C ALA A 122 -16.23 -1.76 -23.95
N ALA A 123 -17.28 -1.39 -23.22
CA ALA A 123 -18.26 -0.40 -23.67
C ALA A 123 -17.63 0.99 -23.86
N LEU A 124 -16.66 1.37 -23.04
CA LEU A 124 -15.93 2.63 -23.17
C LEU A 124 -15.07 2.63 -24.45
N VAL A 125 -14.30 1.56 -24.67
CA VAL A 125 -13.45 1.42 -25.87
C VAL A 125 -14.28 1.42 -27.14
N ALA A 126 -15.43 0.75 -27.16
CA ALA A 126 -16.34 0.72 -28.31
C ALA A 126 -16.90 2.08 -28.72
N ARG A 127 -16.87 3.09 -27.84
CA ARG A 127 -17.29 4.46 -28.16
C ARG A 127 -16.17 5.31 -28.79
N LEU A 128 -14.94 4.82 -28.77
CA LEU A 128 -13.77 5.52 -29.31
C LEU A 128 -13.48 5.12 -30.78
N ASN A 129 -14.12 4.05 -31.25
CA ASN A 129 -14.07 3.53 -32.62
C ASN A 129 -15.39 3.85 -33.34
#